data_655b3fbf3f9e7fcb17262cd789f357fa
#
_entry.id   655b3fbf3f9e7fcb17262cd789f357fa
#
_cell.length_a   1.000
_cell.length_b   1.000
_cell.length_c   1.000
_cell.angle_alpha   90.00
_cell.angle_beta   90.00
_cell.angle_gamma   90.00
#
_symmetry.space_group_name_H-M   'P 1'
#
loop_
_entity.id
_entity.type
_entity.pdbx_description
1 polymer ?
#
loop_
_entity_poly.entity_id
_entity_poly.type
_entity_poly.pdbx_seq_one_letter_code
_entity_poly.pdbx_strand_id
1 'polypeptide(L)'
;MNVSKAIELAMAETIRKFAEMGEDVTIRAWQSLEADGSWKENPDRSFPMIDVRCSPPRTDDNQSTLQVECAILFGTKTDDDKSHAFISAMYEAGQGVCDNLFSQFRSGTYDGDEIKFFLDKIDEETESDEFKFGGFTFGEGLSPADDAGINMIGITLIVHYGRSDF
;
A
#
# COMPACT_ATOMS: atom_id res chain seq x y z
N MET A 1 -13.13 -13.79 6.43
CA MET A 1 -12.49 -13.03 5.35
C MET A 1 -11.65 -11.90 5.93
N ASN A 2 -10.39 -11.78 5.51
CA ASN A 2 -9.50 -10.73 5.99
C ASN A 2 -9.39 -9.61 4.94
N VAL A 3 -10.27 -8.62 5.05
CA VAL A 3 -10.31 -7.48 4.11
C VAL A 3 -9.02 -6.65 4.19
N SER A 4 -8.48 -6.46 5.39
CA SER A 4 -7.22 -5.74 5.59
C SER A 4 -6.08 -6.38 4.79
N LYS A 5 -5.95 -7.71 4.87
CA LYS A 5 -4.94 -8.46 4.11
C LYS A 5 -5.18 -8.36 2.60
N ALA A 6 -6.43 -8.41 2.16
CA ALA A 6 -6.78 -8.28 0.75
C ALA A 6 -6.40 -6.89 0.19
N ILE A 7 -6.70 -5.83 0.93
CA ILE A 7 -6.33 -4.47 0.55
C ILE A 7 -4.81 -4.30 0.51
N GLU A 8 -4.13 -4.82 1.51
CA GLU A 8 -2.66 -4.77 1.61
C GLU A 8 -2.00 -5.44 0.41
N LEU A 9 -2.44 -6.65 0.07
CA LEU A 9 -1.92 -7.38 -1.08
C LEU A 9 -2.24 -6.67 -2.40
N ALA A 10 -3.48 -6.18 -2.55
CA ALA A 10 -3.90 -5.45 -3.74
C ALA A 10 -3.07 -4.19 -3.95
N MET A 11 -2.77 -3.45 -2.86
CA MET A 11 -1.93 -2.25 -2.95
C MET A 11 -0.49 -2.60 -3.32
N ALA A 12 0.09 -3.62 -2.71
CA ALA A 12 1.45 -4.06 -3.05
C ALA A 12 1.54 -4.47 -4.53
N GLU A 13 0.57 -5.22 -5.03
CA GLU A 13 0.54 -5.65 -6.43
C GLU A 13 0.30 -4.47 -7.38
N THR A 14 -0.53 -3.50 -7.01
CA THR A 14 -0.76 -2.29 -7.81
C THR A 14 0.51 -1.46 -7.94
N ILE A 15 1.24 -1.28 -6.83
CA ILE A 15 2.53 -0.58 -6.85
C ILE A 15 3.53 -1.35 -7.72
N ARG A 16 3.61 -2.66 -7.58
CA ARG A 16 4.52 -3.50 -8.38
C ARG A 16 4.25 -3.36 -9.88
N LYS A 17 2.98 -3.29 -10.26
CA LYS A 17 2.59 -3.24 -11.66
C LYS A 17 2.76 -1.85 -12.28
N PHE A 18 2.41 -0.80 -11.56
CA PHE A 18 2.27 0.54 -12.15
C PHE A 18 3.37 1.53 -11.77
N ALA A 19 4.05 1.32 -10.66
CA ALA A 19 5.18 2.16 -10.32
C ALA A 19 6.40 1.77 -11.17
N GLU A 20 6.98 2.75 -11.86
CA GLU A 20 8.16 2.52 -12.67
C GLU A 20 9.40 2.53 -11.78
N MET A 21 9.72 1.35 -11.24
CA MET A 21 10.88 1.15 -10.38
C MET A 21 11.74 0.00 -10.92
N GLY A 22 13.03 0.06 -10.63
CA GLY A 22 13.95 -1.02 -11.01
C GLY A 22 13.60 -2.35 -10.34
N GLU A 23 14.11 -3.44 -10.93
CA GLU A 23 13.85 -4.80 -10.42
C GLU A 23 14.45 -5.06 -9.04
N ASP A 24 15.38 -4.19 -8.60
CA ASP A 24 16.09 -4.37 -7.33
C ASP A 24 15.29 -3.91 -6.11
N VAL A 25 14.08 -3.38 -6.30
CA VAL A 25 13.23 -2.94 -5.19
C VAL A 25 12.37 -4.10 -4.72
N THR A 26 12.48 -4.43 -3.45
CA THR A 26 11.61 -5.42 -2.81
C THR A 26 10.28 -4.76 -2.45
N ILE A 27 9.17 -5.29 -2.95
CA ILE A 27 7.83 -4.81 -2.63
C ILE A 27 7.08 -5.93 -1.94
N ARG A 28 6.57 -5.65 -0.73
CA ARG A 28 5.94 -6.69 0.07
C ARG A 28 4.66 -6.20 0.74
N ALA A 29 3.75 -7.16 0.95
CA ALA A 29 2.57 -7.00 1.81
C ALA A 29 2.90 -7.66 3.16
N TRP A 30 2.87 -6.92 4.24
CA TRP A 30 3.36 -7.35 5.55
C TRP A 30 2.69 -8.65 6.04
N GLN A 31 1.38 -8.74 5.91
CA GLN A 31 0.63 -9.92 6.38
C GLN A 31 0.93 -11.18 5.57
N SER A 32 1.26 -11.02 4.27
CA SER A 32 1.55 -12.15 3.39
C SER A 32 2.96 -12.72 3.57
N LEU A 33 3.86 -11.96 4.19
CA LEU A 33 5.24 -12.39 4.39
C LEU A 33 5.43 -13.40 5.51
N GLU A 34 4.48 -13.49 6.43
CA GLU A 34 4.59 -14.46 7.51
C GLU A 34 4.60 -15.90 6.99
N ALA A 35 4.06 -16.13 5.79
CA ALA A 35 4.11 -17.42 5.11
C ALA A 35 5.47 -17.73 4.48
N ASP A 36 6.25 -16.69 4.13
CA ASP A 36 7.59 -16.82 3.57
C ASP A 36 8.59 -16.14 4.50
N GLY A 37 9.19 -16.87 5.39
CA GLY A 37 10.11 -16.36 6.39
C GLY A 37 11.47 -15.86 5.85
N SER A 38 11.69 -15.88 4.54
CA SER A 38 13.00 -15.59 3.93
C SER A 38 13.58 -14.22 4.31
N TRP A 39 12.72 -13.21 4.46
CA TRP A 39 13.16 -11.87 4.85
C TRP A 39 13.69 -11.80 6.29
N LYS A 40 13.22 -12.70 7.16
CA LYS A 40 13.70 -12.79 8.54
C LYS A 40 15.12 -13.35 8.61
N GLU A 41 15.49 -14.20 7.64
CA GLU A 41 16.82 -14.80 7.58
C GLU A 41 17.85 -13.82 7.04
N ASN A 42 17.46 -12.93 6.12
CA ASN A 42 18.34 -11.96 5.48
C ASN A 42 17.68 -10.60 5.32
N PRO A 43 17.41 -9.87 6.41
CA PRO A 43 16.75 -8.56 6.33
C PRO A 43 17.56 -7.55 5.50
N ASP A 44 18.88 -7.69 5.47
CA ASP A 44 19.75 -6.79 4.71
C ASP A 44 19.55 -6.87 3.20
N ARG A 45 19.07 -8.01 2.69
CA ARG A 45 18.81 -8.20 1.26
C ARG A 45 17.46 -7.62 0.84
N SER A 46 16.64 -7.19 1.78
CA SER A 46 15.31 -6.66 1.50
C SER A 46 15.32 -5.19 1.08
N PHE A 47 16.46 -4.49 1.27
CA PHE A 47 16.56 -3.08 0.91
C PHE A 47 17.23 -2.92 -0.46
N PRO A 48 16.79 -1.94 -1.25
CA PRO A 48 15.70 -1.00 -1.03
C PRO A 48 14.33 -1.67 -1.03
N MET A 49 13.41 -1.14 -0.21
CA MET A 49 12.16 -1.85 0.06
C MET A 49 10.96 -0.90 0.09
N ILE A 50 9.82 -1.43 -0.38
CA ILE A 50 8.50 -0.86 -0.14
C ILE A 50 7.72 -1.89 0.65
N ASP A 51 7.23 -1.48 1.82
CA ASP A 51 6.48 -2.34 2.74
C ASP A 51 5.07 -1.78 2.90
N VAL A 52 4.08 -2.57 2.51
CA VAL A 52 2.68 -2.18 2.60
C VAL A 52 2.06 -2.85 3.82
N ARG A 53 1.52 -2.04 4.73
CA ARG A 53 0.88 -2.51 5.97
C ARG A 53 -0.48 -1.88 6.13
N CYS A 54 -1.50 -2.72 6.30
CA CYS A 54 -2.86 -2.25 6.53
C CYS A 54 -3.29 -2.51 7.96
N SER A 55 -3.96 -1.52 8.56
CA SER A 55 -4.57 -1.64 9.87
C SER A 55 -5.76 -2.60 9.84
N PRO A 56 -6.19 -3.10 11.01
CA PRO A 56 -7.52 -3.71 11.09
C PRO A 56 -8.61 -2.72 10.69
N PRO A 57 -9.74 -3.20 10.16
CA PRO A 57 -10.86 -2.32 9.85
C PRO A 57 -11.41 -1.61 11.10
N ARG A 58 -11.82 -0.37 10.92
CA ARG A 58 -12.53 0.40 11.96
C ARG A 58 -13.70 1.14 11.31
N THR A 59 -14.72 1.46 12.09
CA THR A 59 -15.84 2.26 11.62
C THR A 59 -15.42 3.73 11.48
N ASP A 60 -16.06 4.42 10.54
CA ASP A 60 -15.92 5.87 10.45
C ASP A 60 -16.72 6.55 11.60
N ASP A 61 -16.62 7.88 11.69
CA ASP A 61 -17.29 8.66 12.74
C ASP A 61 -18.81 8.51 12.70
N ASN A 62 -19.39 8.22 11.54
CA ASN A 62 -20.83 8.01 11.36
C ASN A 62 -21.25 6.56 11.51
N GLN A 63 -20.29 5.64 11.68
CA GLN A 63 -20.50 4.20 11.78
C GLN A 63 -21.21 3.57 10.58
N SER A 64 -21.25 4.27 9.44
CA SER A 64 -21.92 3.83 8.23
C SER A 64 -21.02 3.05 7.28
N THR A 65 -19.71 3.28 7.38
CA THR A 65 -18.71 2.62 6.56
C THR A 65 -17.55 2.12 7.41
N LEU A 66 -16.76 1.25 6.83
CA LEU A 66 -15.50 0.80 7.41
C LEU A 66 -14.34 1.46 6.69
N GLN A 67 -13.23 1.59 7.38
CA GLN A 67 -12.01 2.11 6.79
C GLN A 67 -10.80 1.29 7.23
N VAL A 68 -9.84 1.18 6.31
CA VAL A 68 -8.54 0.54 6.55
C VAL A 68 -7.46 1.55 6.20
N GLU A 69 -6.56 1.79 7.13
CA GLU A 69 -5.40 2.62 6.86
C GLU A 69 -4.32 1.77 6.19
N CYS A 70 -3.98 2.13 4.97
CA CYS A 70 -2.95 1.46 4.20
C CYS A 70 -1.69 2.31 4.24
N ALA A 71 -0.72 1.88 5.05
CA ALA A 71 0.58 2.54 5.14
C ALA A 71 1.54 1.93 4.11
N ILE A 72 2.13 2.80 3.30
CA ILE A 72 3.12 2.43 2.28
C ILE A 72 4.45 3.03 2.74
N LEU A 73 5.36 2.17 3.17
CA LEU A 73 6.62 2.56 3.77
C LEU A 73 7.76 2.32 2.78
N PHE A 74 8.53 3.37 2.52
CA PHE A 74 9.70 3.33 1.62
C PHE A 74 10.95 3.34 2.48
N GLY A 75 11.86 2.40 2.23
CA GLY A 75 13.08 2.27 3.03
C GLY A 75 14.32 1.99 2.21
N THR A 76 15.44 2.63 2.59
CA THR A 76 16.76 2.35 2.06
C THR A 76 17.75 2.29 3.22
N LYS A 77 18.91 1.64 3.01
CA LYS A 77 19.97 1.62 4.02
C LYS A 77 20.73 2.94 4.02
N THR A 78 21.08 3.43 5.21
CA THR A 78 21.79 4.70 5.37
C THR A 78 23.27 4.65 4.94
N ASP A 79 23.85 3.45 4.87
CA ASP A 79 25.25 3.27 4.47
C ASP A 79 25.48 3.34 2.96
N ASP A 80 24.40 3.46 2.18
CA ASP A 80 24.46 3.62 0.74
C ASP A 80 24.57 5.13 0.40
N ASP A 81 25.63 5.54 -0.28
CA ASP A 81 25.84 6.94 -0.70
C ASP A 81 24.70 7.50 -1.55
N LYS A 82 23.95 6.63 -2.22
CA LYS A 82 22.84 7.00 -3.09
C LYS A 82 21.47 6.84 -2.42
N SER A 83 21.43 6.50 -1.14
CA SER A 83 20.19 6.13 -0.47
C SER A 83 19.15 7.23 -0.48
N HIS A 84 19.55 8.49 -0.28
CA HIS A 84 18.62 9.63 -0.27
C HIS A 84 18.00 9.89 -1.66
N ALA A 85 18.79 9.83 -2.71
CA ALA A 85 18.26 9.98 -4.07
C ALA A 85 17.36 8.81 -4.44
N PHE A 86 17.73 7.61 -4.03
CA PHE A 86 16.98 6.41 -4.34
C PHE A 86 15.63 6.38 -3.61
N ILE A 87 15.59 6.73 -2.32
CA ILE A 87 14.34 6.78 -1.56
C ILE A 87 13.39 7.84 -2.11
N SER A 88 13.94 8.99 -2.52
CA SER A 88 13.14 10.04 -3.14
C SER A 88 12.48 9.56 -4.44
N ALA A 89 13.21 8.84 -5.28
CA ALA A 89 12.69 8.28 -6.52
C ALA A 89 11.60 7.23 -6.26
N MET A 90 11.81 6.34 -5.29
CA MET A 90 10.80 5.34 -4.89
C MET A 90 9.53 6.02 -4.37
N TYR A 91 9.70 7.01 -3.51
CA TYR A 91 8.57 7.75 -2.94
C TYR A 91 7.77 8.46 -4.03
N GLU A 92 8.44 9.12 -4.97
CA GLU A 92 7.79 9.79 -6.10
C GLU A 92 6.99 8.79 -6.96
N ALA A 93 7.56 7.62 -7.26
CA ALA A 93 6.88 6.59 -8.02
C ALA A 93 5.65 6.03 -7.27
N GLY A 94 5.78 5.76 -5.98
CA GLY A 94 4.67 5.29 -5.15
C GLY A 94 3.59 6.35 -4.96
N GLN A 95 3.99 7.61 -4.75
CA GLN A 95 3.07 8.74 -4.68
C GLN A 95 2.27 8.87 -5.98
N GLY A 96 2.92 8.70 -7.12
CA GLY A 96 2.24 8.75 -8.43
C GLY A 96 1.13 7.72 -8.55
N VAL A 97 1.36 6.49 -8.07
CA VAL A 97 0.33 5.45 -8.06
C VAL A 97 -0.84 5.86 -7.14
N CYS A 98 -0.55 6.36 -5.95
CA CYS A 98 -1.59 6.80 -5.02
C CYS A 98 -2.40 7.98 -5.58
N ASP A 99 -1.73 8.94 -6.23
CA ASP A 99 -2.39 10.07 -6.86
C ASP A 99 -3.32 9.63 -8.01
N ASN A 100 -2.88 8.66 -8.80
CA ASN A 100 -3.69 8.09 -9.88
C ASN A 100 -4.91 7.35 -9.32
N LEU A 101 -4.74 6.55 -8.28
CA LEU A 101 -5.86 5.88 -7.62
C LEU A 101 -6.89 6.88 -7.09
N PHE A 102 -6.43 7.93 -6.43
CA PHE A 102 -7.31 8.95 -5.89
C PHE A 102 -8.03 9.73 -6.99
N SER A 103 -7.31 10.13 -8.04
CA SER A 103 -7.88 10.84 -9.19
C SER A 103 -8.91 9.99 -9.93
N GLN A 104 -8.61 8.71 -10.15
CA GLN A 104 -9.51 7.77 -10.81
C GLN A 104 -10.75 7.48 -9.97
N PHE A 105 -10.61 7.42 -8.65
CA PHE A 105 -11.75 7.36 -7.75
C PHE A 105 -12.64 8.58 -7.92
N ARG A 106 -12.06 9.77 -7.97
CA ARG A 106 -12.83 11.03 -8.08
C ARG A 106 -13.54 11.18 -9.42
N SER A 107 -13.09 10.46 -10.47
CA SER A 107 -13.81 10.46 -11.75
C SER A 107 -15.18 9.78 -11.67
N GLY A 108 -15.36 8.90 -10.68
CA GLY A 108 -16.63 8.21 -10.43
C GLY A 108 -16.93 7.01 -11.31
N THR A 109 -16.14 6.75 -12.34
CA THR A 109 -16.36 5.64 -13.27
C THR A 109 -15.58 4.37 -12.89
N TYR A 110 -14.48 4.53 -12.15
CA TYR A 110 -13.58 3.45 -11.70
C TYR A 110 -13.03 2.60 -12.86
N ASP A 111 -12.89 3.21 -14.04
CA ASP A 111 -12.40 2.53 -15.23
C ASP A 111 -10.92 2.82 -15.54
N GLY A 112 -10.26 3.62 -14.70
CA GLY A 112 -8.83 3.85 -14.81
C GLY A 112 -8.04 2.55 -14.54
N ASP A 113 -6.85 2.44 -15.16
CA ASP A 113 -6.08 1.21 -15.13
C ASP A 113 -5.70 0.78 -13.71
N GLU A 114 -5.23 1.73 -12.90
CA GLU A 114 -4.77 1.45 -11.54
C GLU A 114 -5.94 1.06 -10.61
N ILE A 115 -7.02 1.82 -10.62
CA ILE A 115 -8.16 1.56 -9.75
C ILE A 115 -8.87 0.27 -10.13
N LYS A 116 -8.98 -0.01 -11.41
CA LYS A 116 -9.58 -1.27 -11.88
C LYS A 116 -8.76 -2.47 -11.43
N PHE A 117 -7.45 -2.41 -11.61
CA PHE A 117 -6.55 -3.46 -11.17
C PHE A 117 -6.64 -3.67 -9.64
N PHE A 118 -6.62 -2.59 -8.90
CA PHE A 118 -6.70 -2.62 -7.43
C PHE A 118 -8.00 -3.28 -6.95
N LEU A 119 -9.13 -2.87 -7.50
CA LEU A 119 -10.44 -3.42 -7.10
C LEU A 119 -10.59 -4.88 -7.55
N ASP A 120 -10.13 -5.24 -8.74
CA ASP A 120 -10.16 -6.62 -9.21
C ASP A 120 -9.33 -7.53 -8.31
N LYS A 121 -8.19 -7.06 -7.81
CA LYS A 121 -7.36 -7.83 -6.87
C LYS A 121 -8.05 -8.05 -5.54
N ILE A 122 -8.75 -7.05 -5.02
CA ILE A 122 -9.52 -7.21 -3.79
C ILE A 122 -10.64 -8.24 -3.97
N ASP A 123 -11.35 -8.17 -5.06
CA ASP A 123 -12.43 -9.11 -5.37
C ASP A 123 -11.89 -10.53 -5.49
N GLU A 124 -10.75 -10.71 -6.14
CA GLU A 124 -10.09 -12.00 -6.28
C GLU A 124 -9.68 -12.57 -4.91
N GLU A 125 -9.12 -11.75 -4.02
CA GLU A 125 -8.64 -12.19 -2.71
C GLU A 125 -9.75 -12.42 -1.70
N THR A 126 -10.84 -11.68 -1.80
CA THR A 126 -11.97 -11.82 -0.86
C THR A 126 -12.96 -12.91 -1.29
N GLU A 127 -12.99 -13.25 -2.56
CA GLU A 127 -13.95 -14.23 -3.13
C GLU A 127 -15.40 -13.92 -2.73
N SER A 128 -15.73 -12.63 -2.57
CA SER A 128 -16.97 -12.22 -1.94
C SER A 128 -17.49 -10.92 -2.53
N ASP A 129 -18.81 -10.83 -2.66
CA ASP A 129 -19.53 -9.61 -3.04
C ASP A 129 -19.72 -8.65 -1.85
N GLU A 130 -19.18 -8.99 -0.68
CA GLU A 130 -19.35 -8.18 0.54
C GLU A 130 -18.53 -6.89 0.55
N PHE A 131 -17.45 -6.84 -0.21
CA PHE A 131 -16.64 -5.62 -0.28
C PHE A 131 -17.27 -4.63 -1.25
N LYS A 132 -17.65 -3.46 -0.73
CA LYS A 132 -18.18 -2.37 -1.55
C LYS A 132 -17.28 -1.17 -1.40
N PHE A 133 -16.55 -0.85 -2.46
CA PHE A 133 -15.60 0.25 -2.44
C PHE A 133 -16.32 1.58 -2.20
N GLY A 134 -15.84 2.34 -1.23
CA GLY A 134 -16.39 3.63 -0.84
C GLY A 134 -15.46 4.80 -1.09
N GLY A 135 -14.25 4.55 -1.55
CA GLY A 135 -13.32 5.61 -1.93
C GLY A 135 -12.00 5.61 -1.19
N PHE A 136 -11.18 6.60 -1.53
CA PHE A 136 -9.89 6.85 -0.90
C PHE A 136 -9.86 8.22 -0.24
N THR A 137 -9.16 8.32 0.88
CA THR A 137 -8.69 9.59 1.44
C THR A 137 -7.23 9.44 1.83
N PHE A 138 -6.49 10.55 1.88
CA PHE A 138 -5.12 10.51 2.39
C PHE A 138 -5.15 10.68 3.91
N GLY A 139 -4.37 9.83 4.58
CA GLY A 139 -4.14 9.94 5.99
C GLY A 139 -2.82 10.64 6.27
N GLU A 140 -2.43 10.66 7.54
CA GLU A 140 -1.15 11.20 7.97
C GLU A 140 -0.04 10.21 7.59
N GLY A 141 0.87 10.65 6.72
CA GLY A 141 2.00 9.82 6.32
C GLY A 141 3.10 9.81 7.38
N LEU A 142 4.12 9.00 7.12
CA LEU A 142 5.34 8.97 7.93
C LEU A 142 6.32 9.98 7.35
N SER A 143 6.71 10.97 8.17
CA SER A 143 7.71 11.98 7.78
C SER A 143 9.09 11.34 7.57
N PRO A 144 9.94 11.94 6.73
CA PRO A 144 11.29 11.43 6.54
C PRO A 144 12.03 11.26 7.86
N ALA A 145 12.62 10.10 8.07
CA ALA A 145 13.34 9.77 9.29
C ALA A 145 14.47 8.78 9.01
N ASP A 146 15.49 8.83 9.85
CA ASP A 146 16.56 7.84 9.89
C ASP A 146 16.45 7.08 11.20
N ASP A 147 16.30 5.77 11.14
CA ASP A 147 16.19 4.94 12.32
C ASP A 147 16.90 3.60 12.09
N ALA A 148 17.75 3.22 13.04
CA ALA A 148 18.44 1.93 13.04
C ALA A 148 19.17 1.62 11.72
N GLY A 149 19.79 2.62 11.10
CA GLY A 149 20.51 2.45 9.84
C GLY A 149 19.62 2.41 8.59
N ILE A 150 18.36 2.83 8.71
CA ILE A 150 17.40 2.84 7.62
C ILE A 150 16.85 4.25 7.44
N ASN A 151 16.89 4.76 6.20
CA ASN A 151 16.15 5.95 5.81
C ASN A 151 14.72 5.54 5.47
N MET A 152 13.73 6.22 6.03
CA MET A 152 12.32 5.89 5.85
C MET A 152 11.47 7.12 5.54
N ILE A 153 10.47 6.92 4.72
CA ILE A 153 9.38 7.87 4.46
C ILE A 153 8.13 7.05 4.14
N GLY A 154 6.95 7.58 4.37
CA GLY A 154 5.73 6.82 4.12
C GLY A 154 4.54 7.65 3.67
N ILE A 155 3.64 6.98 2.97
CA ILE A 155 2.35 7.51 2.53
C ILE A 155 1.28 6.69 3.26
N THR A 156 0.21 7.33 3.71
CA THR A 156 -0.98 6.62 4.20
C THR A 156 -2.17 6.93 3.31
N LEU A 157 -2.71 5.89 2.69
CA LEU A 157 -3.94 5.96 1.92
C LEU A 157 -5.02 5.21 2.68
N ILE A 158 -6.13 5.88 2.98
CA ILE A 158 -7.24 5.28 3.72
C ILE A 158 -8.24 4.76 2.70
N VAL A 159 -8.56 3.48 2.78
CA VAL A 159 -9.55 2.82 1.93
C VAL A 159 -10.86 2.74 2.69
N HIS A 160 -11.90 3.35 2.14
CA HIS A 160 -13.26 3.32 2.70
C HIS A 160 -14.08 2.27 1.97
N TYR A 161 -14.87 1.52 2.72
CA TYR A 161 -15.73 0.51 2.11
C TYR A 161 -16.96 0.24 2.97
N GLY A 162 -18.01 -0.25 2.31
CA GLY A 162 -19.19 -0.75 2.96
C GLY A 162 -19.24 -2.26 2.93
N ARG A 163 -20.18 -2.82 3.67
CA ARG A 163 -20.50 -4.25 3.64
C ARG A 163 -21.94 -4.40 3.20
N SER A 164 -22.28 -5.58 2.69
CA SER A 164 -23.63 -5.86 2.19
C SER A 164 -24.69 -5.78 3.29
N ASP A 165 -24.28 -5.85 4.55
CA ASP A 165 -25.17 -5.77 5.72
C ASP A 165 -25.30 -4.34 6.30
N PHE A 166 -24.71 -3.36 5.67
CA PHE A 166 -24.88 -1.94 6.06
C PHE A 166 -26.02 -1.25 5.30
#